data_d41d5281bea33b3f8b3934b325b58a0e
#
_entry.id   d41d5281bea33b3f8b3934b325b58a0e
#
_cell.length_a   1.000
_cell.length_b   1.000
_cell.length_c   1.000
_cell.angle_alpha   90.00
_cell.angle_beta   90.00
_cell.angle_gamma   90.00
#
_symmetry.space_group_name_H-M   'P 1'
#
loop_
_entity.id
_entity.type
_entity.pdbx_description
1 polymer ?
#
loop_
_entity_poly.entity_id
_entity_poly.type
_entity_poly.pdbx_seq_one_letter_code
_entity_poly.pdbx_strand_id
1 'polypeptide(L)'
;KKTSIAKKERIIKKGFELMCNKGYHNVSCVDIAKYANVSTGIIYQYFNDKRDIFIEGTKDYADKIMFPMLGIIDNKDVDKKNIREVFVKMIDSYIKTHTIKKEPHEELMAMSCLDKDIANIFNDREMLLTMKVSSILIKGGFNDKNIEEKVHLLIGIIDNYCHEVVYHKHKDLNYDVMKDELLDIIVNFLD
;
A
#
# COMPACT_ATOMS: atom_id res chain seq x y z
N LYS A 1 26.04 9.38 -13.68
CA LYS A 1 24.57 9.51 -13.37
C LYS A 1 23.94 8.16 -12.96
N LYS A 2 24.06 7.06 -13.74
CA LYS A 2 23.46 5.73 -13.39
C LYS A 2 23.93 5.18 -12.03
N THR A 3 25.21 5.26 -11.72
CA THR A 3 25.79 4.80 -10.43
C THR A 3 25.30 5.62 -9.23
N SER A 4 25.01 6.91 -9.40
CA SER A 4 24.49 7.77 -8.35
C SER A 4 23.01 7.44 -8.01
N ILE A 5 22.18 7.21 -9.03
CA ILE A 5 20.76 6.79 -8.86
C ILE A 5 20.70 5.45 -8.14
N ALA A 6 21.45 4.45 -8.60
CA ALA A 6 21.49 3.13 -7.98
C ALA A 6 21.96 3.16 -6.50
N LYS A 7 22.85 4.10 -6.14
CA LYS A 7 23.25 4.29 -4.75
C LYS A 7 22.11 4.88 -3.91
N LYS A 8 21.42 5.91 -4.42
CA LYS A 8 20.27 6.52 -3.74
C LYS A 8 19.17 5.49 -3.48
N GLU A 9 18.77 4.73 -4.50
CA GLU A 9 17.76 3.68 -4.40
C GLU A 9 18.16 2.59 -3.38
N ARG A 10 19.43 2.18 -3.37
CA ARG A 10 19.92 1.22 -2.37
C ARG A 10 19.84 1.76 -0.95
N ILE A 11 20.17 3.04 -0.73
CA ILE A 11 20.07 3.68 0.58
C ILE A 11 18.60 3.71 1.03
N ILE A 12 17.67 4.11 0.16
CA ILE A 12 16.24 4.12 0.46
C ILE A 12 15.79 2.71 0.86
N LYS A 13 15.99 1.73 -0.01
CA LYS A 13 15.56 0.36 0.24
C LYS A 13 16.12 -0.21 1.55
N LYS A 14 17.45 -0.10 1.75
CA LYS A 14 18.11 -0.66 2.92
C LYS A 14 17.83 0.12 4.20
N GLY A 15 17.77 1.43 4.12
CA GLY A 15 17.42 2.29 5.26
C GLY A 15 15.98 2.07 5.73
N PHE A 16 15.02 2.01 4.82
CA PHE A 16 13.63 1.71 5.12
C PHE A 16 13.48 0.32 5.74
N GLU A 17 14.05 -0.72 5.10
CA GLU A 17 14.07 -2.09 5.62
C GLU A 17 14.63 -2.16 7.05
N LEU A 18 15.74 -1.48 7.31
CA LEU A 18 16.41 -1.49 8.62
C LEU A 18 15.54 -0.80 9.69
N MET A 19 14.95 0.36 9.36
CA MET A 19 14.10 1.11 10.26
C MET A 19 12.79 0.38 10.59
N CYS A 20 12.17 -0.26 9.62
CA CYS A 20 10.97 -1.09 9.86
C CYS A 20 11.28 -2.33 10.72
N ASN A 21 12.46 -2.95 10.56
CA ASN A 21 12.83 -4.16 11.32
C ASN A 21 13.32 -3.89 12.74
N LYS A 22 13.97 -2.75 12.98
CA LYS A 22 14.59 -2.43 14.28
C LYS A 22 13.87 -1.34 15.07
N GLY A 23 12.83 -0.75 14.48
CA GLY A 23 12.17 0.45 14.98
C GLY A 23 12.84 1.73 14.47
N TYR A 24 12.04 2.66 13.98
CA TYR A 24 12.49 3.93 13.40
C TYR A 24 13.42 4.71 14.37
N HIS A 25 13.03 4.78 15.64
CA HIS A 25 13.77 5.55 16.64
C HIS A 25 15.13 4.91 17.02
N ASN A 26 15.27 3.61 16.86
CA ASN A 26 16.45 2.85 17.25
C ASN A 26 17.56 2.83 16.18
N VAL A 27 17.32 3.44 15.01
CA VAL A 27 18.25 3.41 13.87
C VAL A 27 18.81 4.82 13.63
N SER A 28 20.12 4.91 13.45
CA SER A 28 20.82 6.15 13.06
C SER A 28 21.21 6.16 11.58
N CYS A 29 21.58 7.34 11.03
CA CYS A 29 22.15 7.44 9.68
C CYS A 29 23.47 6.64 9.54
N VAL A 30 24.21 6.46 10.63
CA VAL A 30 25.43 5.64 10.64
C VAL A 30 25.08 4.16 10.45
N ASP A 31 24.03 3.69 11.11
CA ASP A 31 23.55 2.31 10.95
C ASP A 31 23.06 2.05 9.54
N ILE A 32 22.31 3.00 8.97
CA ILE A 32 21.83 2.93 7.59
C ILE A 32 23.01 2.88 6.61
N ALA A 33 24.02 3.74 6.80
CA ALA A 33 25.20 3.76 5.96
C ALA A 33 25.93 2.42 5.96
N LYS A 34 26.13 1.85 7.16
CA LYS A 34 26.74 0.53 7.36
C LYS A 34 25.93 -0.56 6.67
N TYR A 35 24.61 -0.58 6.88
CA TYR A 35 23.71 -1.59 6.31
C TYR A 35 23.59 -1.48 4.78
N ALA A 36 23.63 -0.27 4.24
CA ALA A 36 23.62 0.00 2.81
C ALA A 36 25.01 -0.12 2.14
N ASN A 37 26.07 -0.42 2.90
CA ASN A 37 27.46 -0.47 2.43
C ASN A 37 27.88 0.81 1.69
N VAL A 38 27.73 1.94 2.38
CA VAL A 38 28.19 3.27 1.94
C VAL A 38 28.82 4.01 3.12
N SER A 39 29.57 5.09 2.86
CA SER A 39 30.00 5.98 3.94
C SER A 39 28.85 6.87 4.43
N THR A 40 28.89 7.31 5.68
CA THR A 40 27.90 8.22 6.25
C THR A 40 27.81 9.53 5.48
N GLY A 41 28.94 10.04 4.94
CA GLY A 41 28.96 11.21 4.08
C GLY A 41 28.14 11.05 2.78
N ILE A 42 28.03 9.83 2.26
CA ILE A 42 27.17 9.54 1.11
C ILE A 42 25.68 9.67 1.47
N ILE A 43 25.27 9.29 2.69
CA ILE A 43 23.89 9.51 3.14
C ILE A 43 23.54 10.99 3.06
N TYR A 44 24.37 11.86 3.64
CA TYR A 44 24.12 13.32 3.68
C TYR A 44 24.28 14.02 2.33
N GLN A 45 24.80 13.37 1.31
CA GLN A 45 24.76 13.88 -0.07
C GLN A 45 23.37 13.78 -0.72
N TYR A 46 22.53 12.85 -0.25
CA TYR A 46 21.21 12.57 -0.84
C TYR A 46 20.04 12.92 0.08
N PHE A 47 20.24 12.91 1.40
CA PHE A 47 19.20 13.04 2.41
C PHE A 47 19.67 13.93 3.55
N ASN A 48 18.77 14.74 4.10
CA ASN A 48 19.07 15.57 5.26
C ASN A 48 19.20 14.73 6.53
N ASP A 49 18.33 13.73 6.66
CA ASP A 49 18.31 12.80 7.79
C ASP A 49 17.66 11.44 7.43
N LYS A 50 17.48 10.57 8.42
CA LYS A 50 16.84 9.26 8.25
C LYS A 50 15.34 9.36 7.93
N ARG A 51 14.70 10.49 8.29
CA ARG A 51 13.28 10.72 8.01
C ARG A 51 13.04 10.85 6.50
N ASP A 52 13.90 11.55 5.77
CA ASP A 52 13.82 11.63 4.30
C ASP A 52 13.87 10.24 3.67
N ILE A 53 14.78 9.37 4.17
CA ILE A 53 14.93 7.99 3.71
C ILE A 53 13.66 7.17 4.01
N PHE A 54 13.07 7.35 5.18
CA PHE A 54 11.85 6.64 5.59
C PHE A 54 10.66 7.07 4.72
N ILE A 55 10.48 8.36 4.47
CA ILE A 55 9.45 8.91 3.59
C ILE A 55 9.57 8.33 2.17
N GLU A 56 10.75 8.36 1.57
CA GLU A 56 10.96 7.79 0.22
C GLU A 56 10.70 6.28 0.20
N GLY A 57 11.13 5.55 1.23
CA GLY A 57 10.84 4.13 1.37
C GLY A 57 9.35 3.82 1.54
N THR A 58 8.61 4.67 2.27
CA THR A 58 7.16 4.55 2.43
C THR A 58 6.43 4.77 1.09
N LYS A 59 6.86 5.77 0.29
CA LYS A 59 6.32 5.97 -1.07
C LYS A 59 6.51 4.74 -1.94
N ASP A 60 7.74 4.21 -2.00
CA ASP A 60 8.05 2.99 -2.75
C ASP A 60 7.20 1.79 -2.30
N TYR A 61 6.96 1.68 -1.00
CA TYR A 61 6.14 0.61 -0.43
C TYR A 61 4.67 0.76 -0.81
N ALA A 62 4.09 1.95 -0.62
CA ALA A 62 2.70 2.23 -0.97
C ALA A 62 2.44 2.01 -2.48
N ASP A 63 3.36 2.44 -3.33
CA ASP A 63 3.27 2.26 -4.78
C ASP A 63 3.32 0.77 -5.19
N LYS A 64 4.12 -0.05 -4.52
CA LYS A 64 4.19 -1.50 -4.76
C LYS A 64 2.90 -2.25 -4.41
N ILE A 65 2.14 -1.75 -3.47
CA ILE A 65 0.84 -2.34 -3.12
C ILE A 65 -0.22 -1.87 -4.12
N MET A 66 -0.28 -0.57 -4.39
CA MET A 66 -1.37 0.04 -5.14
C MET A 66 -1.29 -0.19 -6.65
N PHE A 67 -0.12 -0.05 -7.27
CA PHE A 67 -0.01 -0.12 -8.74
C PHE A 67 -0.41 -1.48 -9.35
N PRO A 68 -0.11 -2.64 -8.74
CA PRO A 68 -0.60 -3.91 -9.26
C PRO A 68 -2.13 -4.00 -9.31
N MET A 69 -2.84 -3.44 -8.31
CA MET A 69 -4.30 -3.40 -8.31
C MET A 69 -4.84 -2.50 -9.42
N LEU A 70 -4.25 -1.32 -9.61
CA LEU A 70 -4.62 -0.42 -10.71
C LEU A 70 -4.38 -1.07 -12.08
N GLY A 71 -3.29 -1.81 -12.25
CA GLY A 71 -3.00 -2.54 -13.48
C GLY A 71 -4.04 -3.62 -13.82
N ILE A 72 -4.70 -4.21 -12.83
CA ILE A 72 -5.79 -5.18 -13.05
C ILE A 72 -7.01 -4.49 -13.65
N ILE A 73 -7.35 -3.33 -13.12
CA ILE A 73 -8.53 -2.55 -13.53
C ILE A 73 -8.30 -1.83 -14.87
N ASP A 74 -7.11 -1.25 -15.10
CA ASP A 74 -6.78 -0.50 -16.31
C ASP A 74 -6.76 -1.39 -17.58
N ASN A 75 -6.54 -2.69 -17.43
CA ASN A 75 -6.40 -3.65 -18.53
C ASN A 75 -7.69 -4.43 -18.83
N LYS A 76 -8.81 -4.10 -18.22
CA LYS A 76 -10.09 -4.80 -18.45
C LYS A 76 -11.23 -3.82 -18.69
N ASP A 77 -12.11 -4.19 -19.61
CA ASP A 77 -13.44 -3.61 -19.66
C ASP A 77 -14.22 -4.09 -18.43
N VAL A 78 -14.43 -3.22 -17.46
CA VAL A 78 -15.14 -3.52 -16.22
C VAL A 78 -16.61 -3.19 -16.42
N ASP A 79 -17.49 -4.17 -16.21
CA ASP A 79 -18.93 -4.02 -16.26
C ASP A 79 -19.63 -4.79 -15.12
N LYS A 80 -20.96 -4.69 -15.03
CA LYS A 80 -21.74 -5.40 -14.01
C LYS A 80 -21.64 -6.92 -14.07
N LYS A 81 -21.22 -7.52 -15.21
CA LYS A 81 -21.13 -8.98 -15.37
C LYS A 81 -19.82 -9.52 -14.82
N ASN A 82 -18.74 -8.72 -14.87
CA ASN A 82 -17.41 -9.18 -14.48
C ASN A 82 -16.86 -8.53 -13.21
N ILE A 83 -17.60 -7.60 -12.60
CA ILE A 83 -17.14 -6.82 -11.44
C ILE A 83 -16.66 -7.71 -10.30
N ARG A 84 -17.40 -8.79 -9.97
CA ARG A 84 -16.99 -9.74 -8.93
C ARG A 84 -15.61 -10.35 -9.21
N GLU A 85 -15.36 -10.80 -10.44
CA GLU A 85 -14.07 -11.37 -10.86
C GLU A 85 -12.92 -10.34 -10.76
N VAL A 86 -13.21 -9.10 -11.14
CA VAL A 86 -12.24 -8.00 -11.05
C VAL A 86 -11.83 -7.75 -9.59
N PHE A 87 -12.79 -7.65 -8.68
CA PHE A 87 -12.49 -7.45 -7.26
C PHE A 87 -11.81 -8.65 -6.62
N VAL A 88 -12.14 -9.90 -7.01
CA VAL A 88 -11.37 -11.09 -6.60
C VAL A 88 -9.89 -10.91 -6.93
N LYS A 89 -9.57 -10.53 -8.17
CA LYS A 89 -8.18 -10.33 -8.60
C LYS A 89 -7.49 -9.18 -7.89
N MET A 90 -8.22 -8.10 -7.60
CA MET A 90 -7.69 -6.97 -6.84
C MET A 90 -7.35 -7.38 -5.40
N ILE A 91 -8.25 -8.07 -4.71
CA ILE A 91 -8.04 -8.57 -3.34
C ILE A 91 -6.86 -9.54 -3.30
N ASP A 92 -6.79 -10.49 -4.23
CA ASP A 92 -5.70 -11.46 -4.29
C ASP A 92 -4.35 -10.78 -4.58
N SER A 93 -4.35 -9.76 -5.46
CA SER A 93 -3.15 -8.97 -5.73
C SER A 93 -2.72 -8.17 -4.51
N TYR A 94 -3.65 -7.55 -3.79
CA TYR A 94 -3.38 -6.80 -2.56
C TYR A 94 -2.73 -7.71 -1.51
N ILE A 95 -3.33 -8.88 -1.22
CA ILE A 95 -2.78 -9.86 -0.27
C ILE A 95 -1.37 -10.31 -0.70
N LYS A 96 -1.17 -10.60 -1.98
CA LYS A 96 0.11 -11.05 -2.52
C LYS A 96 1.21 -9.99 -2.45
N THR A 97 0.86 -8.72 -2.55
CA THR A 97 1.83 -7.61 -2.54
C THR A 97 2.25 -7.19 -1.13
N HIS A 98 1.52 -7.61 -0.09
CA HIS A 98 1.90 -7.40 1.31
C HIS A 98 3.06 -8.32 1.70
N THR A 99 4.28 -7.90 1.38
CA THR A 99 5.51 -8.68 1.54
C THR A 99 6.29 -8.34 2.81
N ILE A 100 5.93 -7.28 3.50
CA ILE A 100 6.52 -6.91 4.80
C ILE A 100 5.96 -7.86 5.87
N LYS A 101 6.81 -8.31 6.79
CA LYS A 101 6.39 -9.07 7.97
C LYS A 101 5.55 -8.20 8.92
N LYS A 102 4.82 -8.84 9.84
CA LYS A 102 3.91 -8.18 10.76
C LYS A 102 4.56 -7.05 11.55
N GLU A 103 5.66 -7.33 12.23
CA GLU A 103 6.33 -6.37 13.10
C GLU A 103 6.83 -5.13 12.34
N PRO A 104 7.53 -5.26 11.17
CA PRO A 104 7.87 -4.12 10.33
C PRO A 104 6.66 -3.36 9.79
N HIS A 105 5.55 -4.04 9.53
CA HIS A 105 4.31 -3.38 9.12
C HIS A 105 3.73 -2.54 10.25
N GLU A 106 3.67 -3.08 11.47
CA GLU A 106 3.20 -2.36 12.65
C GLU A 106 4.04 -1.11 12.94
N GLU A 107 5.36 -1.17 12.78
CA GLU A 107 6.24 0.00 12.90
C GLU A 107 5.92 1.08 11.86
N LEU A 108 5.69 0.68 10.60
CA LEU A 108 5.30 1.61 9.54
C LEU A 108 3.94 2.27 9.84
N MET A 109 2.96 1.51 10.32
CA MET A 109 1.65 2.03 10.71
C MET A 109 1.76 2.97 11.93
N ALA A 110 2.56 2.63 12.92
CA ALA A 110 2.84 3.51 14.05
C ALA A 110 3.45 4.84 13.59
N MET A 111 4.42 4.81 12.67
CA MET A 111 5.01 6.02 12.11
C MET A 111 4.01 6.84 11.30
N SER A 112 3.06 6.23 10.61
CA SER A 112 1.99 6.96 9.90
C SER A 112 1.04 7.69 10.87
N CYS A 113 0.86 7.20 12.09
CA CYS A 113 0.10 7.89 13.13
C CYS A 113 0.87 9.07 13.74
N LEU A 114 2.20 9.04 13.75
CA LEU A 114 3.05 10.03 14.41
C LEU A 114 3.53 11.15 13.46
N ASP A 115 3.61 10.88 12.17
CA ASP A 115 4.16 11.78 11.15
C ASP A 115 3.15 12.03 10.03
N LYS A 116 2.70 13.29 9.92
CA LYS A 116 1.69 13.70 8.94
C LYS A 116 2.12 13.50 7.50
N ASP A 117 3.41 13.66 7.17
CA ASP A 117 3.88 13.47 5.80
C ASP A 117 3.83 11.99 5.40
N ILE A 118 4.09 11.09 6.36
CA ILE A 118 3.93 9.65 6.18
C ILE A 118 2.45 9.28 6.03
N ALA A 119 1.57 9.83 6.89
CA ALA A 119 0.11 9.63 6.79
C ALA A 119 -0.40 10.10 5.42
N ASN A 120 0.02 11.26 4.96
CA ASN A 120 -0.41 11.84 3.68
C ASN A 120 -0.03 10.96 2.49
N ILE A 121 1.08 10.22 2.54
CA ILE A 121 1.46 9.28 1.47
C ILE A 121 0.36 8.24 1.27
N PHE A 122 -0.15 7.64 2.34
CA PHE A 122 -1.22 6.65 2.26
C PHE A 122 -2.53 7.29 1.83
N ASN A 123 -2.92 8.42 2.43
CA ASN A 123 -4.14 9.16 2.07
C ASN A 123 -4.16 9.55 0.59
N ASP A 124 -3.06 10.07 0.06
CA ASP A 124 -2.95 10.46 -1.35
C ASP A 124 -3.10 9.25 -2.28
N ARG A 125 -2.55 8.10 -1.89
CA ARG A 125 -2.66 6.86 -2.67
C ARG A 125 -4.09 6.28 -2.63
N GLU A 126 -4.71 6.30 -1.48
CA GLU A 126 -6.10 5.88 -1.30
C GLU A 126 -7.07 6.75 -2.13
N MET A 127 -6.89 8.07 -2.11
CA MET A 127 -7.68 8.98 -2.94
C MET A 127 -7.44 8.76 -4.44
N LEU A 128 -6.20 8.54 -4.86
CA LEU A 128 -5.89 8.22 -6.25
C LEU A 128 -6.57 6.92 -6.69
N LEU A 129 -6.55 5.89 -5.84
CA LEU A 129 -7.24 4.62 -6.11
C LEU A 129 -8.77 4.83 -6.20
N THR A 130 -9.34 5.57 -5.26
CA THR A 130 -10.76 5.93 -5.24
C THR A 130 -11.20 6.58 -6.55
N MET A 131 -10.51 7.63 -6.97
CA MET A 131 -10.84 8.37 -8.20
C MET A 131 -10.72 7.50 -9.46
N LYS A 132 -9.66 6.69 -9.56
CA LYS A 132 -9.44 5.81 -10.72
C LYS A 132 -10.49 4.71 -10.80
N VAL A 133 -10.74 4.01 -9.70
CA VAL A 133 -11.75 2.95 -9.65
C VAL A 133 -13.14 3.52 -9.97
N SER A 134 -13.52 4.65 -9.38
CA SER A 134 -14.79 5.33 -9.65
C SER A 134 -14.95 5.66 -11.13
N SER A 135 -13.93 6.26 -11.75
CA SER A 135 -13.95 6.58 -13.19
C SER A 135 -14.16 5.35 -14.09
N ILE A 136 -13.55 4.22 -13.73
CA ILE A 136 -13.67 2.97 -14.47
C ILE A 136 -15.06 2.36 -14.31
N LEU A 137 -15.61 2.39 -13.09
CA LEU A 137 -16.96 1.90 -12.81
C LEU A 137 -18.02 2.71 -13.56
N ILE A 138 -17.92 4.05 -13.60
CA ILE A 138 -18.80 4.91 -14.37
C ILE A 138 -18.75 4.52 -15.86
N LYS A 139 -17.57 4.35 -16.43
CA LYS A 139 -17.40 3.89 -17.82
C LYS A 139 -17.99 2.50 -18.04
N GLY A 140 -17.99 1.64 -17.04
CA GLY A 140 -18.59 0.31 -17.03
C GLY A 140 -20.12 0.29 -16.87
N GLY A 141 -20.77 1.45 -16.80
CA GLY A 141 -22.24 1.57 -16.71
C GLY A 141 -22.79 1.46 -15.29
N PHE A 142 -21.96 1.66 -14.27
CA PHE A 142 -22.43 1.78 -12.89
C PHE A 142 -23.00 3.17 -12.62
N ASN A 143 -23.91 3.26 -11.63
CA ASN A 143 -24.53 4.53 -11.25
C ASN A 143 -23.46 5.48 -10.68
N ASP A 144 -23.39 6.71 -11.21
CA ASP A 144 -22.45 7.74 -10.81
C ASP A 144 -22.80 8.45 -9.50
N LYS A 145 -24.03 8.28 -9.01
CA LYS A 145 -24.47 8.92 -7.77
C LYS A 145 -23.66 8.41 -6.57
N ASN A 146 -22.89 9.30 -5.95
CA ASN A 146 -22.04 9.02 -4.79
C ASN A 146 -21.03 7.89 -5.03
N ILE A 147 -20.59 7.70 -6.28
CA ILE A 147 -19.72 6.56 -6.61
C ILE A 147 -18.35 6.68 -5.93
N GLU A 148 -17.81 7.88 -5.77
CA GLU A 148 -16.52 8.09 -5.09
C GLU A 148 -16.63 7.73 -3.61
N GLU A 149 -17.68 8.15 -2.91
CA GLU A 149 -17.91 7.80 -1.52
C GLU A 149 -18.13 6.30 -1.34
N LYS A 150 -18.89 5.67 -2.25
CA LYS A 150 -19.10 4.21 -2.25
C LYS A 150 -17.76 3.48 -2.41
N VAL A 151 -16.97 3.85 -3.41
CA VAL A 151 -15.67 3.23 -3.68
C VAL A 151 -14.71 3.44 -2.51
N HIS A 152 -14.67 4.64 -1.94
CA HIS A 152 -13.82 4.94 -0.79
C HIS A 152 -14.15 4.06 0.42
N LEU A 153 -15.43 3.90 0.74
CA LEU A 153 -15.89 2.98 1.79
C LEU A 153 -15.48 1.53 1.50
N LEU A 154 -15.65 1.08 0.25
CA LEU A 154 -15.26 -0.29 -0.15
C LEU A 154 -13.75 -0.51 -0.04
N ILE A 155 -12.93 0.48 -0.40
CA ILE A 155 -11.48 0.40 -0.22
C ILE A 155 -11.13 0.16 1.25
N GLY A 156 -11.73 0.89 2.18
CA GLY A 156 -11.50 0.70 3.61
C GLY A 156 -11.91 -0.70 4.12
N ILE A 157 -13.05 -1.23 3.63
CA ILE A 157 -13.49 -2.59 4.01
C ILE A 157 -12.55 -3.66 3.44
N ILE A 158 -12.12 -3.50 2.17
CA ILE A 158 -11.18 -4.41 1.51
C ILE A 158 -9.82 -4.38 2.22
N ASP A 159 -9.34 -3.18 2.55
CA ASP A 159 -8.08 -2.98 3.27
C ASP A 159 -8.09 -3.71 4.62
N ASN A 160 -9.15 -3.52 5.41
CA ASN A 160 -9.31 -4.23 6.68
C ASN A 160 -9.30 -5.75 6.50
N TYR A 161 -10.10 -6.29 5.57
CA TYR A 161 -10.12 -7.72 5.28
C TYR A 161 -8.74 -8.25 4.90
N CYS A 162 -8.03 -7.55 4.00
CA CYS A 162 -6.71 -7.97 3.54
C CYS A 162 -5.66 -7.93 4.66
N HIS A 163 -5.68 -6.91 5.52
CA HIS A 163 -4.81 -6.83 6.69
C HIS A 163 -5.08 -7.93 7.70
N GLU A 164 -6.35 -8.28 7.95
CA GLU A 164 -6.67 -9.43 8.79
C GLU A 164 -6.12 -10.74 8.21
N VAL A 165 -6.32 -10.97 6.90
CA VAL A 165 -5.81 -12.18 6.23
C VAL A 165 -4.30 -12.30 6.35
N VAL A 166 -3.58 -11.19 6.22
CA VAL A 166 -2.11 -11.20 6.20
C VAL A 166 -1.50 -11.18 7.60
N TYR A 167 -2.06 -10.38 8.52
CA TYR A 167 -1.37 -10.06 9.78
C TYR A 167 -2.11 -10.47 11.05
N HIS A 168 -3.44 -10.59 11.02
CA HIS A 168 -4.25 -10.68 12.23
C HIS A 168 -5.32 -11.79 12.20
N LYS A 169 -5.07 -12.87 11.46
CA LYS A 169 -6.03 -13.96 11.30
C LYS A 169 -6.56 -14.50 12.63
N HIS A 170 -7.86 -14.45 12.81
CA HIS A 170 -8.56 -15.08 13.92
C HIS A 170 -8.81 -16.56 13.66
N LYS A 171 -8.56 -17.41 14.65
CA LYS A 171 -8.63 -18.87 14.48
C LYS A 171 -10.07 -19.39 14.25
N ASP A 172 -11.04 -18.66 14.77
CA ASP A 172 -12.46 -19.05 14.78
C ASP A 172 -13.27 -18.49 13.60
N LEU A 173 -12.60 -17.76 12.67
CA LEU A 173 -13.24 -17.17 11.49
C LEU A 173 -12.81 -17.90 10.21
N ASN A 174 -13.76 -18.09 9.31
CA ASN A 174 -13.51 -18.64 7.98
C ASN A 174 -13.31 -17.49 6.98
N TYR A 175 -12.08 -17.27 6.56
CA TYR A 175 -11.71 -16.16 5.68
C TYR A 175 -12.13 -16.37 4.22
N ASP A 176 -12.37 -17.59 3.78
CA ASP A 176 -12.94 -17.83 2.45
C ASP A 176 -14.42 -17.42 2.43
N VAL A 177 -15.18 -17.75 3.48
CA VAL A 177 -16.55 -17.26 3.65
C VAL A 177 -16.58 -15.75 3.76
N MET A 178 -15.70 -15.13 4.55
CA MET A 178 -15.61 -13.68 4.67
C MET A 178 -15.31 -13.01 3.33
N LYS A 179 -14.47 -13.63 2.49
CA LYS A 179 -14.18 -13.13 1.14
C LYS A 179 -15.41 -13.14 0.25
N ASP A 180 -16.18 -14.22 0.29
CA ASP A 180 -17.41 -14.34 -0.49
C ASP A 180 -18.47 -13.32 -0.05
N GLU A 181 -18.67 -13.15 1.26
CA GLU A 181 -19.57 -12.12 1.83
C GLU A 181 -19.11 -10.70 1.46
N LEU A 182 -17.81 -10.43 1.53
CA LEU A 182 -17.25 -9.14 1.09
C LEU A 182 -17.53 -8.86 -0.39
N LEU A 183 -17.38 -9.87 -1.25
CA LEU A 183 -17.66 -9.74 -2.68
C LEU A 183 -19.15 -9.51 -2.95
N ASP A 184 -20.04 -10.13 -2.19
CA ASP A 184 -21.48 -9.90 -2.27
C ASP A 184 -21.84 -8.48 -1.82
N ILE A 185 -21.22 -7.99 -0.74
CA ILE A 185 -21.36 -6.58 -0.30
C ILE A 185 -20.93 -5.63 -1.42
N ILE A 186 -19.76 -5.86 -2.05
CA ILE A 186 -19.25 -5.01 -3.12
C ILE A 186 -20.24 -4.95 -4.29
N VAL A 187 -20.71 -6.09 -4.79
CA VAL A 187 -21.62 -6.17 -5.93
C VAL A 187 -22.94 -5.44 -5.61
N ASN A 188 -23.56 -5.77 -4.48
CA ASN A 188 -24.86 -5.17 -4.10
C ASN A 188 -24.75 -3.67 -3.77
N PHE A 189 -23.61 -3.20 -3.26
CA PHE A 189 -23.43 -1.79 -2.90
C PHE A 189 -23.17 -0.90 -4.10
N LEU A 190 -22.63 -1.46 -5.18
CA LEU A 190 -22.35 -0.75 -6.43
C LEU A 190 -23.54 -0.75 -7.41
N ASP A 191 -24.49 -1.67 -7.28
CA ASP A 191 -25.74 -1.68 -8.04
C ASP A 191 -26.66 -0.51 -7.67
#